data_b569174c6f6b73011d9730542ea58bf7
#
_entry.id   b569174c6f6b73011d9730542ea58bf7
#
_cell.length_a   1.000
_cell.length_b   1.000
_cell.length_c   1.000
_cell.angle_alpha   90.00
_cell.angle_beta   90.00
_cell.angle_gamma   90.00
#
_symmetry.space_group_name_H-M   'P 1'
#
loop_
_entity.id
_entity.type
_entity.pdbx_description
1 polymer ?
#
loop_
_entity_poly.entity_id
_entity_poly.type
_entity_poly.pdbx_seq_one_letter_code
_entity_poly.pdbx_strand_id
1 'polypeptide(L)'
;MTAREDAKRIAELREQIRRHDFRYYVLDDPEVSDARYDALMAELRALEAAHPELVTPDSPTQRVGGAPSGAFGVVVHAVPMLSLDNAFTEQDVIDFDRRVRERLAVESVEYSAEPKIDGLAISLRYERGELVQAATRGDGAKGEDVTANVRAIRSVPLRLRGADVPPLLEVRGEVYMTRRAFE
;
A
#
# COMPACT_ATOMS: atom_id res chain seq x y z
N MET A 1 35.46 -1.87 2.15
CA MET A 1 34.74 -2.46 0.99
C MET A 1 34.84 -1.45 -0.14
N THR A 2 34.74 -1.85 -1.38
CA THR A 2 34.70 -0.92 -2.51
C THR A 2 33.29 -0.35 -2.68
N ALA A 3 33.14 0.86 -3.22
CA ALA A 3 31.82 1.44 -3.48
C ALA A 3 30.87 0.53 -4.29
N ARG A 4 31.42 -0.35 -5.14
CA ARG A 4 30.65 -1.35 -5.89
C ARG A 4 30.15 -2.50 -5.00
N GLU A 5 30.92 -2.90 -4.01
CA GLU A 5 30.53 -3.93 -3.04
C GLU A 5 29.43 -3.38 -2.12
N ASP A 6 29.56 -2.11 -1.67
CA ASP A 6 28.58 -1.45 -0.83
C ASP A 6 27.25 -1.28 -1.58
N ALA A 7 27.26 -0.87 -2.86
CA ALA A 7 26.05 -0.78 -3.67
C ALA A 7 25.33 -2.14 -3.83
N LYS A 8 26.10 -3.21 -4.03
CA LYS A 8 25.54 -4.57 -4.09
C LYS A 8 24.92 -4.96 -2.74
N ARG A 9 25.61 -4.68 -1.64
CA ARG A 9 25.14 -5.01 -0.30
C ARG A 9 23.87 -4.24 0.07
N ILE A 10 23.76 -2.96 -0.28
CA ILE A 10 22.55 -2.14 -0.14
C ILE A 10 21.36 -2.81 -0.88
N ALA A 11 21.56 -3.21 -2.12
CA ALA A 11 20.50 -3.86 -2.90
C ALA A 11 20.04 -5.19 -2.28
N GLU A 12 20.97 -6.01 -1.80
CA GLU A 12 20.67 -7.26 -1.10
C GLU A 12 19.88 -7.04 0.20
N LEU A 13 20.30 -6.07 1.01
CA LEU A 13 19.63 -5.72 2.26
C LEU A 13 18.20 -5.22 2.02
N ARG A 14 17.99 -4.35 1.04
CA ARG A 14 16.65 -3.89 0.66
C ARG A 14 15.73 -5.04 0.29
N GLU A 15 16.21 -5.98 -0.49
CA GLU A 15 15.40 -7.13 -0.90
C GLU A 15 15.10 -8.07 0.28
N GLN A 16 16.08 -8.34 1.14
CA GLN A 16 15.88 -9.13 2.36
C GLN A 16 14.84 -8.48 3.28
N ILE A 17 14.96 -7.19 3.55
CA ILE A 17 14.02 -6.46 4.42
C ILE A 17 12.62 -6.45 3.80
N ARG A 18 12.46 -6.18 2.49
CA ARG A 18 11.16 -6.26 1.82
C ARG A 18 10.52 -7.65 1.91
N ARG A 19 11.33 -8.71 1.79
CA ARG A 19 10.85 -10.08 1.95
C ARG A 19 10.35 -10.32 3.37
N HIS A 20 11.10 -9.88 4.39
CA HIS A 20 10.70 -10.03 5.80
C HIS A 20 9.47 -9.19 6.14
N ASP A 21 9.37 -7.96 5.64
CA ASP A 21 8.16 -7.13 5.75
C ASP A 21 6.93 -7.85 5.19
N PHE A 22 7.04 -8.40 3.98
CA PHE A 22 5.94 -9.14 3.35
C PHE A 22 5.51 -10.37 4.17
N ARG A 23 6.47 -11.14 4.65
CA ARG A 23 6.15 -12.33 5.47
C ARG A 23 5.51 -11.97 6.79
N TYR A 24 6.03 -10.93 7.46
CA TYR A 24 5.51 -10.48 8.74
C TYR A 24 4.13 -9.82 8.62
N TYR A 25 4.00 -8.81 7.71
CA TYR A 25 2.79 -7.96 7.67
C TYR A 25 1.68 -8.49 6.76
N VAL A 26 1.98 -9.39 5.82
CA VAL A 26 0.99 -9.91 4.85
C VAL A 26 0.69 -11.38 5.07
N LEU A 27 1.72 -12.19 5.37
CA LEU A 27 1.55 -13.64 5.54
C LEU A 27 1.41 -14.08 7.00
N ASP A 28 1.66 -13.19 7.98
CA ASP A 28 1.72 -13.51 9.42
C ASP A 28 2.64 -14.73 9.71
N ASP A 29 3.75 -14.81 8.97
CA ASP A 29 4.70 -15.92 8.99
C ASP A 29 6.15 -15.40 9.01
N PRO A 30 6.63 -14.84 10.15
CA PRO A 30 7.96 -14.27 10.28
C PRO A 30 9.05 -15.34 10.18
N GLU A 31 10.07 -15.12 9.32
CA GLU A 31 11.24 -16.00 9.18
C GLU A 31 12.40 -15.64 10.11
N VAL A 32 12.41 -14.43 10.66
CA VAL A 32 13.51 -13.91 11.49
C VAL A 32 12.97 -13.30 12.77
N SER A 33 13.80 -13.27 13.80
CA SER A 33 13.48 -12.53 15.03
C SER A 33 13.56 -11.02 14.83
N ASP A 34 12.88 -10.25 15.68
CA ASP A 34 12.92 -8.79 15.67
C ASP A 34 14.35 -8.26 15.76
N ALA A 35 15.18 -8.86 16.63
CA ALA A 35 16.59 -8.48 16.76
C ALA A 35 17.39 -8.67 15.47
N ARG A 36 17.07 -9.72 14.69
CA ARG A 36 17.73 -9.95 13.39
C ARG A 36 17.23 -8.96 12.33
N TYR A 37 15.95 -8.66 12.34
CA TYR A 37 15.37 -7.64 11.45
C TYR A 37 15.98 -6.26 11.74
N ASP A 38 16.08 -5.87 13.03
CA ASP A 38 16.68 -4.60 13.44
C ASP A 38 18.15 -4.48 13.03
N ALA A 39 18.90 -5.59 13.10
CA ALA A 39 20.29 -5.62 12.65
C ALA A 39 20.40 -5.36 11.13
N LEU A 40 19.50 -5.94 10.29
CA LEU A 40 19.47 -5.68 8.86
C LEU A 40 19.14 -4.21 8.55
N MET A 41 18.16 -3.65 9.26
CA MET A 41 17.78 -2.25 9.13
C MET A 41 18.90 -1.29 9.56
N ALA A 42 19.62 -1.61 10.65
CA ALA A 42 20.76 -0.82 11.13
C ALA A 42 21.92 -0.83 10.12
N GLU A 43 22.22 -2.01 9.55
CA GLU A 43 23.25 -2.15 8.52
C GLU A 43 22.89 -1.34 7.26
N LEU A 44 21.64 -1.43 6.80
CA LEU A 44 21.18 -0.67 5.64
C LEU A 44 21.28 0.84 5.88
N ARG A 45 20.83 1.34 7.04
CA ARG A 45 20.95 2.77 7.41
C ARG A 45 22.39 3.25 7.42
N ALA A 46 23.31 2.44 7.96
CA ALA A 46 24.73 2.79 8.02
C ALA A 46 25.35 2.90 6.62
N LEU A 47 25.04 1.96 5.73
CA LEU A 47 25.52 1.98 4.34
C LEU A 47 24.91 3.14 3.54
N GLU A 48 23.63 3.40 3.69
CA GLU A 48 22.97 4.53 3.01
C GLU A 48 23.44 5.90 3.54
N ALA A 49 23.81 5.99 4.83
CA ALA A 49 24.44 7.20 5.38
C ALA A 49 25.86 7.43 4.83
N ALA A 50 26.61 6.34 4.58
CA ALA A 50 27.92 6.43 3.95
C ALA A 50 27.85 6.71 2.42
N HIS A 51 26.72 6.38 1.78
CA HIS A 51 26.48 6.50 0.35
C HIS A 51 25.12 7.17 0.06
N PRO A 52 24.94 8.47 0.35
CA PRO A 52 23.66 9.17 0.16
C PRO A 52 23.16 9.14 -1.29
N GLU A 53 24.07 9.06 -2.25
CA GLU A 53 23.77 8.97 -3.68
C GLU A 53 23.09 7.65 -4.08
N LEU A 54 23.19 6.61 -3.24
CA LEU A 54 22.55 5.31 -3.46
C LEU A 54 21.17 5.21 -2.79
N VAL A 55 20.76 6.21 -2.02
CA VAL A 55 19.43 6.22 -1.39
C VAL A 55 18.36 6.37 -2.46
N THR A 56 17.38 5.47 -2.44
CA THR A 56 16.24 5.51 -3.39
C THR A 56 14.94 5.75 -2.63
N PRO A 57 13.93 6.40 -3.25
CA PRO A 57 12.65 6.65 -2.61
C PRO A 57 11.91 5.41 -2.13
N ASP A 58 12.17 4.25 -2.73
CA ASP A 58 11.58 2.97 -2.39
C ASP A 58 12.38 2.18 -1.34
N SER A 59 13.47 2.75 -0.80
CA SER A 59 14.22 2.09 0.28
C SER A 59 13.36 1.91 1.53
N PRO A 60 13.46 0.75 2.21
CA PRO A 60 12.81 0.54 3.51
C PRO A 60 13.15 1.61 4.56
N THR A 61 14.31 2.24 4.46
CA THR A 61 14.74 3.32 5.37
C THR A 61 13.95 4.61 5.17
N GLN A 62 13.31 4.80 4.01
CA GLN A 62 12.50 5.98 3.67
C GLN A 62 11.04 5.89 4.14
N ARG A 63 10.69 4.85 4.93
CA ARG A 63 9.36 4.69 5.53
C ARG A 63 9.11 5.60 6.73
N VAL A 64 10.15 6.18 7.31
CA VAL A 64 10.00 7.10 8.45
C VAL A 64 9.42 8.41 7.93
N GLY A 65 8.23 8.76 8.39
CA GLY A 65 7.56 10.01 8.03
C GLY A 65 8.44 11.21 8.33
N GLY A 66 8.54 12.11 7.36
CA GLY A 66 9.07 13.46 7.60
C GLY A 66 8.22 14.21 8.65
N ALA A 67 8.68 15.39 9.05
CA ALA A 67 7.88 16.26 9.92
C ALA A 67 6.46 16.42 9.38
N PRO A 68 5.41 16.46 10.25
CA PRO A 68 4.04 16.64 9.81
C PRO A 68 3.94 17.85 8.87
N SER A 69 3.49 17.65 7.64
CA SER A 69 3.21 18.77 6.74
C SER A 69 1.96 19.47 7.24
N GLY A 70 2.03 20.79 7.43
CA GLY A 70 0.91 21.57 7.96
C GLY A 70 -0.31 21.71 7.02
N ALA A 71 -0.20 21.22 5.78
CA ALA A 71 -1.30 21.15 4.82
C ALA A 71 -1.01 20.01 3.83
N PHE A 72 -2.03 19.20 3.56
CA PHE A 72 -1.97 18.18 2.53
C PHE A 72 -2.16 18.82 1.14
N GLY A 73 -1.37 18.37 0.16
CA GLY A 73 -1.59 18.70 -1.24
C GLY A 73 -2.91 18.13 -1.74
N VAL A 74 -3.42 18.69 -2.83
CA VAL A 74 -4.64 18.17 -3.50
C VAL A 74 -4.23 17.26 -4.65
N VAL A 75 -4.80 16.07 -4.69
CA VAL A 75 -4.66 15.10 -5.77
C VAL A 75 -5.99 15.01 -6.52
N VAL A 76 -5.94 15.15 -7.84
CA VAL A 76 -7.09 14.88 -8.71
C VAL A 76 -7.03 13.42 -9.15
N HIS A 77 -8.10 12.65 -8.89
CA HIS A 77 -8.16 11.25 -9.28
C HIS A 77 -8.29 11.10 -10.80
N ALA A 78 -7.44 10.26 -11.40
CA ALA A 78 -7.51 9.97 -12.83
C ALA A 78 -8.83 9.24 -13.18
N VAL A 79 -9.31 8.40 -12.27
CA VAL A 79 -10.62 7.74 -12.31
C VAL A 79 -11.34 8.08 -11.00
N PRO A 80 -12.59 8.58 -11.02
CA PRO A 80 -13.31 8.92 -9.82
C PRO A 80 -13.41 7.76 -8.82
N MET A 81 -13.28 8.06 -7.53
CA MET A 81 -13.48 7.10 -6.44
C MET A 81 -14.94 7.11 -6.02
N LEU A 82 -15.73 6.24 -6.64
CA LEU A 82 -17.16 6.14 -6.39
C LEU A 82 -17.45 5.52 -5.02
N SER A 83 -18.61 5.86 -4.45
CA SER A 83 -19.18 5.18 -3.30
C SER A 83 -19.93 3.92 -3.74
N LEU A 84 -20.03 2.95 -2.84
CA LEU A 84 -20.88 1.78 -3.03
C LEU A 84 -22.30 2.12 -2.58
N ASP A 85 -23.29 1.55 -3.28
CA ASP A 85 -24.68 1.59 -2.82
C ASP A 85 -24.86 0.70 -1.59
N ASN A 86 -25.83 1.06 -0.74
CA ASN A 86 -26.17 0.28 0.42
C ASN A 86 -27.43 -0.58 0.15
N ALA A 87 -27.49 -1.75 0.77
CA ALA A 87 -28.69 -2.58 0.86
C ALA A 87 -29.02 -2.75 2.35
N PHE A 88 -30.22 -2.36 2.76
CA PHE A 88 -30.67 -2.44 4.15
C PHE A 88 -31.72 -3.50 4.37
N THR A 89 -32.34 -3.98 3.31
CA THR A 89 -33.41 -4.98 3.35
C THR A 89 -33.06 -6.17 2.46
N GLU A 90 -33.71 -7.29 2.72
CA GLU A 90 -33.61 -8.48 1.85
C GLU A 90 -34.04 -8.16 0.42
N GLN A 91 -35.06 -7.30 0.26
CA GLN A 91 -35.56 -6.88 -1.05
C GLN A 91 -34.49 -6.10 -1.83
N ASP A 92 -33.69 -5.26 -1.18
CA ASP A 92 -32.59 -4.53 -1.83
C ASP A 92 -31.54 -5.50 -2.42
N VAL A 93 -31.24 -6.60 -1.69
CA VAL A 93 -30.31 -7.63 -2.14
C VAL A 93 -30.90 -8.41 -3.34
N ILE A 94 -32.17 -8.77 -3.27
CA ILE A 94 -32.88 -9.45 -4.37
C ILE A 94 -32.89 -8.56 -5.62
N ASP A 95 -33.16 -7.28 -5.47
CA ASP A 95 -33.18 -6.32 -6.58
C ASP A 95 -31.79 -6.07 -7.15
N PHE A 96 -30.75 -6.09 -6.31
CA PHE A 96 -29.35 -6.02 -6.74
C PHE A 96 -29.01 -7.25 -7.61
N ASP A 97 -29.26 -8.47 -7.11
CA ASP A 97 -29.00 -9.70 -7.85
C ASP A 97 -29.74 -9.73 -9.19
N ARG A 98 -31.03 -9.33 -9.20
CA ARG A 98 -31.80 -9.23 -10.43
C ARG A 98 -31.15 -8.28 -11.44
N ARG A 99 -30.77 -7.07 -11.04
CA ARG A 99 -30.11 -6.08 -11.93
C ARG A 99 -28.79 -6.60 -12.48
N VAL A 100 -28.00 -7.31 -11.67
CA VAL A 100 -26.72 -7.91 -12.11
C VAL A 100 -26.97 -8.99 -13.14
N ARG A 101 -27.90 -9.92 -12.90
CA ARG A 101 -28.25 -10.99 -13.84
C ARG A 101 -28.81 -10.44 -15.17
N GLU A 102 -29.68 -9.46 -15.12
CA GLU A 102 -30.22 -8.79 -16.31
C GLU A 102 -29.11 -8.15 -17.15
N ARG A 103 -28.18 -7.42 -16.48
CA ARG A 103 -27.06 -6.74 -17.15
C ARG A 103 -26.07 -7.69 -17.79
N LEU A 104 -25.82 -8.84 -17.15
CA LEU A 104 -24.91 -9.87 -17.66
C LEU A 104 -25.60 -10.86 -18.62
N ALA A 105 -26.93 -10.83 -18.73
CA ALA A 105 -27.76 -11.77 -19.48
C ALA A 105 -27.52 -13.23 -19.07
N VAL A 106 -27.45 -13.49 -17.74
CA VAL A 106 -27.25 -14.83 -17.16
C VAL A 106 -28.37 -15.18 -16.17
N GLU A 107 -28.59 -16.47 -15.96
CA GLU A 107 -29.61 -16.97 -15.01
C GLU A 107 -29.14 -16.91 -13.55
N SER A 108 -27.84 -17.08 -13.30
CA SER A 108 -27.25 -17.06 -11.96
C SER A 108 -25.90 -16.38 -11.95
N VAL A 109 -25.52 -15.83 -10.79
CA VAL A 109 -24.24 -15.17 -10.56
C VAL A 109 -23.64 -15.70 -9.24
N GLU A 110 -22.35 -15.98 -9.27
CA GLU A 110 -21.60 -16.25 -8.06
C GLU A 110 -21.09 -14.96 -7.46
N TYR A 111 -21.20 -14.80 -6.14
CA TYR A 111 -20.76 -13.63 -5.39
C TYR A 111 -19.65 -13.97 -4.42
N SER A 112 -18.63 -13.11 -4.32
CA SER A 112 -17.73 -13.08 -3.19
C SER A 112 -18.28 -12.12 -2.14
N ALA A 113 -18.51 -12.63 -0.92
CA ALA A 113 -18.99 -11.82 0.19
C ALA A 113 -17.81 -11.49 1.13
N GLU A 114 -17.58 -10.22 1.37
CA GLU A 114 -16.47 -9.74 2.19
C GLU A 114 -16.97 -8.71 3.22
N PRO A 115 -16.33 -8.63 4.42
CA PRO A 115 -16.60 -7.56 5.37
C PRO A 115 -16.27 -6.19 4.76
N LYS A 116 -17.19 -5.23 4.90
CA LYS A 116 -16.89 -3.83 4.60
C LYS A 116 -16.24 -3.19 5.83
N ILE A 117 -14.90 -3.13 5.80
CA ILE A 117 -14.14 -2.48 6.87
C ILE A 117 -14.32 -0.97 6.75
N ASP A 118 -14.58 -0.30 7.88
CA ASP A 118 -14.64 1.15 7.97
C ASP A 118 -13.29 1.73 8.38
N GLY A 119 -12.79 2.66 7.60
CA GLY A 119 -11.53 3.34 7.82
C GLY A 119 -11.42 4.58 6.93
N LEU A 120 -10.28 4.76 6.29
CA LEU A 120 -10.01 5.83 5.36
C LEU A 120 -9.78 5.25 3.96
N ALA A 121 -10.69 5.52 3.03
CA ALA A 121 -10.55 5.08 1.65
C ALA A 121 -9.39 5.80 0.97
N ILE A 122 -8.49 5.04 0.34
CA ILE A 122 -7.31 5.55 -0.34
C ILE A 122 -7.16 4.99 -1.74
N SER A 123 -6.49 5.77 -2.60
CA SER A 123 -5.93 5.35 -3.88
C SER A 123 -4.41 5.36 -3.78
N LEU A 124 -3.78 4.25 -4.20
CA LEU A 124 -2.32 4.07 -4.28
C LEU A 124 -1.94 4.01 -5.75
N ARG A 125 -1.04 4.89 -6.17
CA ARG A 125 -0.53 4.91 -7.53
C ARG A 125 0.91 4.41 -7.55
N TYR A 126 1.14 3.39 -8.37
CA TYR A 126 2.45 2.83 -8.65
C TYR A 126 2.84 3.10 -10.10
N GLU A 127 4.06 3.61 -10.30
CA GLU A 127 4.66 3.76 -11.62
C GLU A 127 5.90 2.86 -11.71
N ARG A 128 5.94 2.00 -12.70
CA ARG A 128 7.03 1.00 -12.86
C ARG A 128 7.30 0.20 -11.57
N GLY A 129 6.23 -0.05 -10.84
CA GLY A 129 6.26 -0.79 -9.58
C GLY A 129 6.62 0.03 -8.34
N GLU A 130 6.96 1.29 -8.44
CA GLU A 130 7.28 2.15 -7.30
C GLU A 130 6.05 2.94 -6.87
N LEU A 131 5.79 3.03 -5.55
CA LEU A 131 4.74 3.86 -4.97
C LEU A 131 5.12 5.34 -5.13
N VAL A 132 4.44 6.01 -6.04
CA VAL A 132 4.70 7.44 -6.34
C VAL A 132 3.70 8.37 -5.68
N GLN A 133 2.46 7.91 -5.42
CA GLN A 133 1.42 8.74 -4.84
C GLN A 133 0.42 7.91 -4.05
N ALA A 134 -0.08 8.46 -2.95
CA ALA A 134 -1.24 7.98 -2.23
C ALA A 134 -2.17 9.15 -1.92
N ALA A 135 -3.47 8.97 -2.15
CA ALA A 135 -4.46 10.00 -1.92
C ALA A 135 -5.70 9.47 -1.21
N THR A 136 -6.30 10.29 -0.34
CA THR A 136 -7.63 9.99 0.22
C THR A 136 -8.70 10.08 -0.86
N ARG A 137 -9.86 9.46 -0.63
CA ARG A 137 -10.99 9.57 -1.56
C ARG A 137 -11.47 11.03 -1.72
N GLY A 138 -11.50 11.79 -0.62
CA GLY A 138 -12.07 13.13 -0.60
C GLY A 138 -13.52 13.13 -1.07
N ASP A 139 -13.87 14.01 -2.02
CA ASP A 139 -15.19 14.09 -2.64
C ASP A 139 -15.41 13.08 -3.78
N GLY A 140 -14.43 12.23 -4.03
CA GLY A 140 -14.42 11.24 -5.11
C GLY A 140 -13.76 11.73 -6.40
N ALA A 141 -13.69 13.03 -6.64
CA ALA A 141 -12.95 13.63 -7.77
C ALA A 141 -11.56 14.13 -7.33
N LYS A 142 -11.46 14.61 -6.09
CA LYS A 142 -10.22 15.13 -5.50
C LYS A 142 -10.06 14.61 -4.08
N GLY A 143 -8.83 14.27 -3.71
CA GLY A 143 -8.45 13.85 -2.37
C GLY A 143 -7.22 14.60 -1.86
N GLU A 144 -6.82 14.31 -0.63
CA GLU A 144 -5.60 14.83 -0.03
C GLU A 144 -4.41 13.91 -0.33
N ASP A 145 -3.26 14.50 -0.62
CA ASP A 145 -2.00 13.77 -0.77
C ASP A 145 -1.52 13.26 0.60
N VAL A 146 -1.62 11.97 0.80
CA VAL A 146 -1.19 11.27 2.02
C VAL A 146 0.00 10.33 1.76
N THR A 147 0.75 10.56 0.68
CA THR A 147 1.86 9.69 0.27
C THR A 147 2.87 9.47 1.38
N ALA A 148 3.28 10.53 2.08
CA ALA A 148 4.22 10.44 3.19
C ALA A 148 3.68 9.58 4.35
N ASN A 149 2.39 9.72 4.67
CA ASN A 149 1.74 8.94 5.73
C ASN A 149 1.63 7.46 5.36
N VAL A 150 1.22 7.18 4.12
CA VAL A 150 1.08 5.80 3.62
C VAL A 150 2.42 5.08 3.55
N ARG A 151 3.50 5.78 3.23
CA ARG A 151 4.86 5.21 3.28
C ARG A 151 5.25 4.66 4.65
N ALA A 152 4.68 5.18 5.74
CA ALA A 152 4.90 4.68 7.10
C ALA A 152 4.13 3.37 7.37
N ILE A 153 3.13 3.02 6.57
CA ILE A 153 2.34 1.78 6.71
C ILE A 153 3.15 0.62 6.14
N ARG A 154 3.65 -0.25 7.02
CA ARG A 154 4.58 -1.31 6.62
C ARG A 154 3.96 -2.40 5.73
N SER A 155 2.65 -2.65 5.85
CA SER A 155 1.90 -3.56 4.96
C SER A 155 1.73 -3.03 3.54
N VAL A 156 1.91 -1.72 3.31
CA VAL A 156 1.88 -1.15 1.95
C VAL A 156 3.28 -1.26 1.33
N PRO A 157 3.46 -2.00 0.22
CA PRO A 157 4.75 -2.11 -0.42
C PRO A 157 5.14 -0.79 -1.07
N LEU A 158 6.36 -0.30 -0.82
CA LEU A 158 6.93 0.84 -1.56
C LEU A 158 7.32 0.45 -2.97
N ARG A 159 7.52 -0.86 -3.22
CA ARG A 159 7.80 -1.43 -4.53
C ARG A 159 7.03 -2.74 -4.70
N LEU A 160 6.30 -2.84 -5.81
CA LEU A 160 5.59 -4.07 -6.17
C LEU A 160 6.57 -5.19 -6.52
N ARG A 161 6.15 -6.43 -6.25
CA ARG A 161 6.90 -7.66 -6.54
C ARG A 161 6.44 -8.28 -7.85
N GLY A 162 7.31 -9.05 -8.47
CA GLY A 162 7.01 -9.79 -9.69
C GLY A 162 7.78 -9.27 -10.89
N ALA A 163 7.81 -10.08 -11.95
CA ALA A 163 8.47 -9.74 -13.21
C ALA A 163 7.58 -8.92 -14.14
N ASP A 164 6.26 -9.16 -14.08
CA ASP A 164 5.27 -8.55 -14.98
C ASP A 164 4.51 -7.40 -14.29
N VAL A 165 5.25 -6.46 -13.71
CA VAL A 165 4.64 -5.29 -13.09
C VAL A 165 4.21 -4.31 -14.17
N PRO A 166 2.93 -3.88 -14.22
CA PRO A 166 2.47 -2.93 -15.22
C PRO A 166 3.17 -1.57 -15.05
N PRO A 167 3.36 -0.80 -16.14
CA PRO A 167 4.03 0.50 -16.09
C PRO A 167 3.28 1.51 -15.22
N LEU A 168 1.96 1.37 -15.11
CA LEU A 168 1.09 2.13 -14.22
C LEU A 168 0.07 1.19 -13.59
N LEU A 169 -0.06 1.23 -12.26
CA LEU A 169 -1.09 0.51 -11.50
C LEU A 169 -1.70 1.46 -10.47
N GLU A 170 -3.01 1.54 -10.42
CA GLU A 170 -3.76 2.18 -9.35
C GLU A 170 -4.46 1.10 -8.52
N VAL A 171 -4.22 1.10 -7.21
CA VAL A 171 -4.85 0.19 -6.25
C VAL A 171 -5.69 1.01 -5.30
N ARG A 172 -6.93 0.62 -5.10
CA ARG A 172 -7.85 1.24 -4.13
C ARG A 172 -8.07 0.32 -2.97
N GLY A 173 -8.15 0.89 -1.78
CA GLY A 173 -8.31 0.13 -0.56
C GLY A 173 -8.76 0.99 0.60
N GLU A 174 -8.78 0.37 1.77
CA GLU A 174 -9.17 0.99 3.03
C GLU A 174 -8.01 0.90 4.02
N VAL A 175 -7.62 2.04 4.59
CA VAL A 175 -6.71 2.09 5.72
C VAL A 175 -7.53 2.14 6.99
N TYR A 176 -7.34 1.16 7.85
CA TYR A 176 -8.04 1.08 9.13
C TYR A 176 -7.05 0.81 10.28
N MET A 177 -7.48 1.09 11.48
CA MET A 177 -6.73 0.80 12.71
C MET A 177 -7.59 -0.08 13.61
N THR A 178 -7.01 -1.14 14.16
CA THR A 178 -7.71 -1.95 15.14
C THR A 178 -7.88 -1.18 16.45
N ARG A 179 -8.95 -1.45 17.22
CA ARG A 179 -9.16 -0.82 18.54
C ARG A 179 -7.94 -1.01 19.44
N ARG A 180 -7.37 -2.20 19.48
CA ARG A 180 -6.17 -2.53 20.27
C ARG A 180 -4.94 -1.68 19.87
N ALA A 181 -4.80 -1.32 18.60
CA ALA A 181 -3.67 -0.50 18.14
C ALA A 181 -3.90 1.00 18.37
N PHE A 182 -5.15 1.40 18.61
CA PHE A 182 -5.53 2.78 18.94
C PHE A 182 -5.42 3.09 20.43
N GLU A 183 -5.70 2.11 21.32
CA GLU A 183 -5.55 2.18 22.79
C GLU A 183 -4.08 2.07 23.20
#